data_3817e324ebb99104437533d4285d9f26
#
_entry.id   3817e324ebb99104437533d4285d9f26
#
_cell.length_a   1.000
_cell.length_b   1.000
_cell.length_c   1.000
_cell.angle_alpha   90.00
_cell.angle_beta   90.00
_cell.angle_gamma   90.00
#
_symmetry.space_group_name_H-M   'P 1'
#
loop_
_entity.id
_entity.type
_entity.pdbx_description
1 polymer ?
#
loop_
_entity_poly.entity_id
_entity_poly.type
_entity_poly.pdbx_seq_one_letter_code
_entity_poly.pdbx_strand_id
1 'polypeptide(L)'
;MIMKQLVILANKYPNEFDPNINVFTQQTAWTFADLGYECVVVCPSAVNLNKTNRKLPLETVEMTEQGNNVRIVRPHYLSMGQRPGPFNKQRVSFTVSHYVASVKQALLEYCIDPALFFGEFLCPCGVAAVKLGENLGVPSFFQHGEALYFGDEYFGNARLKNDLLVGLTGAVAVSTQNKGYLLDAGIVSSDRIGVFPNGCRGDRFYPRDKHEARLKLGWPDDVFVVGLTGSFDERKGVMRLKSAVESLDGVYYACAGKGSLDPSGEKCLLSSPINNTDLPWYLSALDAFVLPTKNEGCCTATVEAISCGLPIVTADCSFDYDICGDDNSILIDPNDVSAIAAAIERLRDDAELRLRLSRGSLKRAPGLDLRERILLIANWMDDMTEGRLVTCKAVV
;
A
#
# COMPACT_ATOMS: atom_id res chain seq x y z
N MET A 1 7.21 26.33 -17.66
CA MET A 1 7.16 26.07 -16.21
C MET A 1 8.38 25.23 -15.86
N ILE A 2 9.18 25.60 -14.86
CA ILE A 2 10.28 24.76 -14.38
C ILE A 2 9.61 23.58 -13.65
N MET A 3 9.88 22.35 -14.11
CA MET A 3 9.35 21.14 -13.44
C MET A 3 9.93 21.07 -12.03
N LYS A 4 9.07 20.83 -11.03
CA LYS A 4 9.53 20.61 -9.64
C LYS A 4 10.19 19.23 -9.54
N GLN A 5 11.45 19.17 -9.08
CA GLN A 5 12.08 17.88 -8.84
C GLN A 5 11.61 17.29 -7.52
N LEU A 6 10.86 16.17 -7.62
CA LEU A 6 10.37 15.39 -6.49
C LEU A 6 11.34 14.24 -6.20
N VAL A 7 11.92 14.24 -5.00
CA VAL A 7 12.74 13.13 -4.53
C VAL A 7 11.93 12.21 -3.63
N ILE A 8 11.66 11.00 -4.11
CA ILE A 8 10.95 9.95 -3.38
C ILE A 8 11.97 9.07 -2.68
N LEU A 9 11.90 9.01 -1.35
CA LEU A 9 12.77 8.15 -0.54
C LEU A 9 12.05 6.82 -0.28
N ALA A 10 12.67 5.72 -0.67
CA ALA A 10 12.09 4.39 -0.57
C ALA A 10 13.04 3.38 0.10
N ASN A 11 12.46 2.41 0.82
CA ASN A 11 13.21 1.29 1.40
C ASN A 11 13.46 0.17 0.41
N LYS A 12 12.56 0.04 -0.56
CA LYS A 12 12.54 -1.01 -1.57
C LYS A 12 11.89 -0.47 -2.83
N TYR A 13 12.33 -0.97 -3.96
CA TYR A 13 11.82 -0.64 -5.28
C TYR A 13 11.95 -1.86 -6.18
N PRO A 14 11.05 -2.11 -7.13
CA PRO A 14 11.17 -3.22 -8.07
C PRO A 14 12.53 -3.29 -8.74
N ASN A 15 13.01 -4.50 -8.96
CA ASN A 15 14.30 -4.74 -9.61
C ASN A 15 14.32 -6.10 -10.30
N GLU A 16 15.38 -6.41 -11.05
CA GLU A 16 15.51 -7.65 -11.81
C GLU A 16 15.45 -8.94 -10.96
N PHE A 17 15.81 -8.88 -9.68
CA PHE A 17 15.79 -10.02 -8.76
C PHE A 17 14.46 -10.17 -8.02
N ASP A 18 13.70 -9.07 -7.86
CA ASP A 18 12.39 -9.07 -7.23
C ASP A 18 11.49 -8.00 -7.89
N PRO A 19 10.88 -8.33 -9.03
CA PRO A 19 10.09 -7.38 -9.82
C PRO A 19 8.75 -7.01 -9.16
N ASN A 20 8.33 -7.76 -8.14
CA ASN A 20 7.06 -7.53 -7.45
C ASN A 20 7.22 -6.82 -6.11
N ILE A 21 8.45 -6.45 -5.72
CA ILE A 21 8.68 -5.79 -4.44
C ILE A 21 8.25 -4.32 -4.49
N ASN A 22 7.39 -3.91 -3.58
CA ASN A 22 6.94 -2.52 -3.44
C ASN A 22 6.54 -1.86 -4.78
N VAL A 23 5.81 -2.57 -5.62
CA VAL A 23 5.32 -2.07 -6.93
C VAL A 23 4.52 -0.77 -6.75
N PHE A 24 3.85 -0.58 -5.61
CA PHE A 24 3.15 0.66 -5.31
C PHE A 24 4.07 1.89 -5.28
N THR A 25 5.33 1.76 -4.82
CA THR A 25 6.32 2.86 -4.87
C THR A 25 6.66 3.24 -6.31
N GLN A 26 6.83 2.26 -7.19
CA GLN A 26 7.04 2.49 -8.62
C GLN A 26 5.83 3.18 -9.24
N GLN A 27 4.63 2.66 -8.99
CA GLN A 27 3.39 3.25 -9.51
C GLN A 27 3.18 4.68 -9.01
N THR A 28 3.48 4.96 -7.74
CA THR A 28 3.45 6.31 -7.17
C THR A 28 4.42 7.24 -7.91
N ALA A 29 5.68 6.83 -8.09
CA ALA A 29 6.69 7.63 -8.78
C ALA A 29 6.34 7.88 -10.25
N TRP A 30 5.85 6.86 -10.96
CA TRP A 30 5.41 6.98 -12.33
C TRP A 30 4.22 7.92 -12.46
N THR A 31 3.25 7.83 -11.54
CA THR A 31 2.08 8.71 -11.57
C THR A 31 2.45 10.17 -11.31
N PHE A 32 3.36 10.44 -10.37
CA PHE A 32 3.89 11.80 -10.19
C PHE A 32 4.61 12.32 -11.43
N ALA A 33 5.41 11.47 -12.10
CA ALA A 33 6.08 11.84 -13.34
C ALA A 33 5.05 12.16 -14.45
N ASP A 34 3.98 11.39 -14.56
CA ASP A 34 2.88 11.61 -15.51
C ASP A 34 2.01 12.85 -15.17
N LEU A 35 2.11 13.36 -13.93
CA LEU A 35 1.54 14.63 -13.51
C LEU A 35 2.48 15.84 -13.72
N GLY A 36 3.68 15.62 -14.26
CA GLY A 36 4.62 16.68 -14.63
C GLY A 36 5.70 16.98 -13.59
N TYR A 37 5.94 16.09 -12.61
CA TYR A 37 7.11 16.19 -11.75
C TYR A 37 8.34 15.55 -12.39
N GLU A 38 9.52 16.14 -12.16
CA GLU A 38 10.78 15.43 -12.40
C GLU A 38 11.04 14.48 -11.24
N CYS A 39 10.74 13.18 -11.43
CA CYS A 39 10.81 12.19 -10.35
C CYS A 39 12.16 11.51 -10.24
N VAL A 40 12.75 11.57 -9.04
CA VAL A 40 13.95 10.81 -8.67
C VAL A 40 13.62 9.93 -7.47
N VAL A 41 13.68 8.61 -7.63
CA VAL A 41 13.55 7.67 -6.52
C VAL A 41 14.94 7.38 -5.97
N VAL A 42 15.19 7.75 -4.72
CA VAL A 42 16.42 7.34 -4.01
C VAL A 42 16.06 6.19 -3.08
N CYS A 43 16.57 5.00 -3.41
CA CYS A 43 16.29 3.74 -2.71
C CYS A 43 17.59 3.12 -2.20
N PRO A 44 18.13 3.58 -1.06
CA PRO A 44 19.37 3.04 -0.50
C PRO A 44 19.31 1.54 -0.26
N SER A 45 20.35 0.85 -0.69
CA SER A 45 20.46 -0.61 -0.63
C SER A 45 21.31 -1.06 0.57
N ALA A 46 20.70 -1.80 1.52
CA ALA A 46 21.38 -2.35 2.68
C ALA A 46 22.28 -3.52 2.28
N VAL A 47 23.56 -3.26 2.02
CA VAL A 47 24.51 -4.23 1.44
C VAL A 47 25.02 -5.28 2.42
N ASN A 48 24.85 -5.05 3.72
CA ASN A 48 25.22 -6.01 4.77
C ASN A 48 24.07 -6.98 5.12
N LEU A 49 22.82 -6.64 4.81
CA LEU A 49 21.66 -7.49 5.08
C LEU A 49 21.31 -8.40 3.90
N ASN A 50 21.55 -7.95 2.68
CA ASN A 50 21.29 -8.72 1.47
C ASN A 50 22.41 -8.54 0.45
N LYS A 51 23.16 -9.61 0.19
CA LYS A 51 24.29 -9.59 -0.76
C LYS A 51 23.84 -9.30 -2.20
N THR A 52 22.61 -9.64 -2.57
CA THR A 52 22.04 -9.36 -3.90
C THR A 52 21.96 -7.86 -4.16
N ASN A 53 21.76 -7.04 -3.12
CA ASN A 53 21.73 -5.57 -3.23
C ASN A 53 23.00 -4.99 -3.85
N ARG A 54 24.16 -5.65 -3.68
CA ARG A 54 25.44 -5.22 -4.28
C ARG A 54 25.50 -5.40 -5.79
N LYS A 55 24.59 -6.19 -6.36
CA LYS A 55 24.52 -6.47 -7.80
C LYS A 55 23.61 -5.53 -8.55
N LEU A 56 22.76 -4.80 -7.82
CA LEU A 56 21.85 -3.83 -8.43
C LEU A 56 22.64 -2.65 -9.01
N PRO A 57 22.29 -2.16 -10.19
CA PRO A 57 22.88 -0.95 -10.73
C PRO A 57 22.61 0.23 -9.80
N LEU A 58 23.64 1.06 -9.59
CA LEU A 58 23.55 2.25 -8.73
C LEU A 58 22.57 3.30 -9.26
N GLU A 59 22.43 3.38 -10.58
CA GLU A 59 21.48 4.24 -11.25
C GLU A 59 20.80 3.50 -12.40
N THR A 60 19.49 3.71 -12.52
CA THR A 60 18.69 3.28 -13.69
C THR A 60 17.67 4.36 -14.02
N VAL A 61 17.22 4.36 -15.26
CA VAL A 61 16.11 5.21 -15.71
C VAL A 61 15.01 4.30 -16.22
N GLU A 62 13.80 4.50 -15.72
CA GLU A 62 12.59 3.87 -16.22
C GLU A 62 11.77 4.90 -16.99
N MET A 63 10.99 4.45 -17.95
CA MET A 63 10.07 5.28 -18.70
C MET A 63 8.64 4.84 -18.38
N THR A 64 7.78 5.79 -18.03
CA THR A 64 6.36 5.53 -17.81
C THR A 64 5.66 5.15 -19.12
N GLU A 65 4.45 4.62 -19.05
CA GLU A 65 3.65 4.33 -20.24
C GLU A 65 3.31 5.59 -21.06
N GLN A 66 3.35 6.77 -20.43
CA GLN A 66 3.16 8.07 -21.10
C GLN A 66 4.46 8.68 -21.66
N GLY A 67 5.60 7.98 -21.49
CA GLY A 67 6.90 8.40 -22.02
C GLY A 67 7.71 9.32 -21.11
N ASN A 68 7.30 9.49 -19.83
CA ASN A 68 8.04 10.29 -18.86
C ASN A 68 9.13 9.47 -18.17
N ASN A 69 10.28 10.08 -17.90
CA ASN A 69 11.40 9.41 -17.25
C ASN A 69 11.30 9.50 -15.73
N VAL A 70 11.63 8.38 -15.06
CA VAL A 70 11.85 8.30 -13.62
C VAL A 70 13.26 7.78 -13.39
N ARG A 71 14.10 8.55 -12.67
CA ARG A 71 15.45 8.13 -12.27
C ARG A 71 15.37 7.35 -10.97
N ILE A 72 16.08 6.23 -10.89
CA ILE A 72 16.18 5.42 -9.68
C ILE A 72 17.64 5.33 -9.27
N VAL A 73 17.98 5.87 -8.10
CA VAL A 73 19.34 5.87 -7.54
C VAL A 73 19.38 4.97 -6.32
N ARG A 74 20.34 4.02 -6.28
CA ARG A 74 20.44 2.99 -5.25
C ARG A 74 21.79 3.05 -4.52
N PRO A 75 22.06 4.10 -3.72
CA PRO A 75 23.30 4.20 -2.98
C PRO A 75 23.39 3.06 -1.94
N HIS A 76 24.60 2.64 -1.63
CA HIS A 76 24.80 1.60 -0.64
C HIS A 76 24.84 2.18 0.78
N TYR A 77 24.27 1.45 1.75
CA TYR A 77 24.38 1.81 3.17
C TYR A 77 24.46 0.57 4.06
N LEU A 78 24.82 0.78 5.33
CA LEU A 78 24.82 -0.24 6.36
C LEU A 78 23.57 -0.13 7.22
N SER A 79 22.90 -1.26 7.51
CA SER A 79 21.69 -1.33 8.30
C SER A 79 21.80 -2.39 9.38
N MET A 80 21.29 -2.09 10.57
CA MET A 80 21.09 -3.06 11.66
C MET A 80 19.68 -3.66 11.66
N GLY A 81 18.90 -3.41 10.58
CA GLY A 81 17.51 -3.82 10.45
C GLY A 81 16.56 -2.87 11.17
N GLN A 82 15.26 -3.13 10.98
CA GLN A 82 14.18 -2.29 11.49
C GLN A 82 13.17 -3.10 12.34
N ARG A 83 13.32 -4.42 12.43
CA ARG A 83 12.41 -5.24 13.24
C ARG A 83 12.59 -4.93 14.72
N PRO A 84 11.50 -4.82 15.50
CA PRO A 84 11.56 -4.69 16.94
C PRO A 84 12.42 -5.80 17.57
N GLY A 85 13.18 -5.46 18.60
CA GLY A 85 14.05 -6.41 19.28
C GLY A 85 14.99 -5.74 20.29
N PRO A 86 15.86 -6.49 20.94
CA PRO A 86 16.83 -5.95 21.87
C PRO A 86 17.66 -4.81 21.23
N PHE A 87 17.92 -3.75 21.99
CA PHE A 87 18.70 -2.57 21.55
C PHE A 87 18.07 -1.80 20.37
N ASN A 88 16.75 -1.78 20.30
CA ASN A 88 16.01 -1.13 19.19
C ASN A 88 16.44 0.32 18.95
N LYS A 89 16.61 1.13 20.01
CA LYS A 89 17.06 2.52 19.93
C LYS A 89 18.35 2.68 19.10
N GLN A 90 19.37 1.90 19.47
CA GLN A 90 20.68 1.96 18.83
C GLN A 90 20.60 1.46 17.39
N ARG A 91 19.85 0.38 17.14
CA ARG A 91 19.70 -0.21 15.80
C ARG A 91 18.98 0.72 14.83
N VAL A 92 17.85 1.31 15.26
CA VAL A 92 17.08 2.25 14.44
C VAL A 92 17.88 3.53 14.20
N SER A 93 18.50 4.11 15.25
CA SER A 93 19.33 5.30 15.11
C SER A 93 20.50 5.07 14.16
N PHE A 94 21.19 3.92 14.27
CA PHE A 94 22.27 3.55 13.35
C PHE A 94 21.76 3.47 11.91
N THR A 95 20.68 2.70 11.68
CA THR A 95 20.10 2.48 10.36
C THR A 95 19.67 3.81 9.72
N VAL A 96 18.92 4.63 10.46
CA VAL A 96 18.46 5.96 9.98
C VAL A 96 19.65 6.87 9.65
N SER A 97 20.65 6.95 10.52
CA SER A 97 21.82 7.83 10.29
C SER A 97 22.58 7.44 9.03
N HIS A 98 22.79 6.13 8.80
CA HIS A 98 23.48 5.66 7.61
C HIS A 98 22.61 5.79 6.35
N TYR A 99 21.29 5.62 6.47
CA TYR A 99 20.35 5.87 5.38
C TYR A 99 20.38 7.35 4.95
N VAL A 100 20.25 8.29 5.90
CA VAL A 100 20.32 9.74 5.63
C VAL A 100 21.66 10.12 5.00
N ALA A 101 22.78 9.60 5.54
CA ALA A 101 24.10 9.88 5.00
C ALA A 101 24.26 9.40 3.56
N SER A 102 23.75 8.20 3.24
CA SER A 102 23.80 7.65 1.88
C SER A 102 22.93 8.44 0.90
N VAL A 103 21.74 8.88 1.32
CA VAL A 103 20.89 9.76 0.49
C VAL A 103 21.61 11.09 0.26
N LYS A 104 22.14 11.74 1.31
CA LYS A 104 22.87 13.00 1.17
C LYS A 104 24.05 12.90 0.20
N GLN A 105 24.81 11.82 0.28
CA GLN A 105 25.90 11.57 -0.67
C GLN A 105 25.36 11.40 -2.10
N ALA A 106 24.28 10.65 -2.29
CA ALA A 106 23.67 10.45 -3.61
C ALA A 106 23.16 11.76 -4.22
N LEU A 107 22.56 12.67 -3.42
CA LEU A 107 22.14 13.98 -3.92
C LEU A 107 23.30 14.74 -4.55
N LEU A 108 24.48 14.71 -3.93
CA LEU A 108 25.69 15.37 -4.42
C LEU A 108 26.27 14.65 -5.65
N GLU A 109 26.44 13.33 -5.56
CA GLU A 109 27.12 12.51 -6.57
C GLU A 109 26.35 12.47 -7.88
N TYR A 110 25.00 12.43 -7.81
CA TYR A 110 24.12 12.34 -8.98
C TYR A 110 23.50 13.69 -9.38
N CYS A 111 23.99 14.81 -8.81
CA CYS A 111 23.51 16.17 -9.08
C CYS A 111 21.98 16.28 -8.97
N ILE A 112 21.42 15.78 -7.86
CA ILE A 112 19.99 15.84 -7.56
C ILE A 112 19.73 17.11 -6.75
N ASP A 113 18.84 17.98 -7.24
CA ASP A 113 18.47 19.25 -6.60
C ASP A 113 16.98 19.24 -6.22
N PRO A 114 16.63 18.69 -5.05
CA PRO A 114 15.23 18.47 -4.67
C PRO A 114 14.46 19.78 -4.47
N ALA A 115 13.33 19.94 -5.12
CA ALA A 115 12.34 20.95 -4.77
C ALA A 115 11.47 20.52 -3.58
N LEU A 116 11.31 19.21 -3.37
CA LEU A 116 10.61 18.62 -2.24
C LEU A 116 10.99 17.15 -2.05
N PHE A 117 10.79 16.64 -0.83
CA PHE A 117 10.96 15.22 -0.48
C PHE A 117 9.63 14.54 -0.17
N PHE A 118 9.51 13.29 -0.59
CA PHE A 118 8.41 12.40 -0.23
C PHE A 118 8.95 11.06 0.26
N GLY A 119 8.74 10.74 1.55
CA GLY A 119 9.19 9.46 2.13
C GLY A 119 8.11 8.39 2.04
N GLU A 120 8.44 7.25 1.47
CA GLU A 120 7.57 6.05 1.52
C GLU A 120 7.73 5.36 2.87
N PHE A 121 6.69 5.43 3.69
CA PHE A 121 6.68 5.02 5.08
C PHE A 121 7.43 5.95 6.04
N LEU A 122 7.11 5.84 7.32
CA LEU A 122 7.64 6.72 8.36
C LEU A 122 9.15 6.52 8.57
N CYS A 123 9.61 5.28 8.70
CA CYS A 123 11.01 5.00 9.01
C CYS A 123 11.63 3.95 8.07
N PRO A 124 12.83 4.22 7.54
CA PRO A 124 13.68 5.39 7.69
C PRO A 124 13.35 6.53 6.72
N CYS A 125 12.48 6.30 5.71
CA CYS A 125 12.28 7.19 4.57
C CYS A 125 11.68 8.54 4.98
N GLY A 126 10.59 8.54 5.76
CA GLY A 126 9.95 9.76 6.25
C GLY A 126 10.87 10.57 7.14
N VAL A 127 11.56 9.88 8.08
CA VAL A 127 12.57 10.55 8.93
C VAL A 127 13.70 11.17 8.10
N ALA A 128 14.15 10.46 7.07
CA ALA A 128 15.18 10.99 6.18
C ALA A 128 14.69 12.18 5.35
N ALA A 129 13.45 12.12 4.85
CA ALA A 129 12.81 13.20 4.10
C ALA A 129 12.77 14.49 4.95
N VAL A 130 12.32 14.39 6.21
CA VAL A 130 12.25 15.53 7.12
C VAL A 130 13.65 16.11 7.40
N LYS A 131 14.61 15.26 7.78
CA LYS A 131 15.99 15.73 8.09
C LYS A 131 16.68 16.37 6.91
N LEU A 132 16.51 15.82 5.71
CA LEU A 132 17.13 16.37 4.51
C LEU A 132 16.39 17.63 4.04
N GLY A 133 15.06 17.66 4.15
CA GLY A 133 14.24 18.82 3.85
C GLY A 133 14.61 20.02 4.74
N GLU A 134 14.73 19.79 6.06
CA GLU A 134 15.17 20.82 7.00
C GLU A 134 16.58 21.34 6.67
N ASN A 135 17.54 20.45 6.38
CA ASN A 135 18.91 20.83 6.04
C ASN A 135 19.02 21.64 4.75
N LEU A 136 18.14 21.39 3.77
CA LEU A 136 18.17 22.04 2.47
C LEU A 136 17.15 23.19 2.35
N GLY A 137 16.30 23.37 3.36
CA GLY A 137 15.26 24.40 3.35
C GLY A 137 14.12 24.11 2.34
N VAL A 138 13.85 22.83 2.06
CA VAL A 138 12.80 22.40 1.12
C VAL A 138 11.69 21.61 1.81
N PRO A 139 10.44 21.66 1.32
CA PRO A 139 9.33 20.93 1.90
C PRO A 139 9.58 19.43 1.97
N SER A 140 9.09 18.82 3.05
CA SER A 140 9.20 17.38 3.26
C SER A 140 7.86 16.77 3.68
N PHE A 141 7.55 15.66 3.04
CA PHE A 141 6.35 14.88 3.27
C PHE A 141 6.70 13.42 3.48
N PHE A 142 5.82 12.66 4.10
CA PHE A 142 5.91 11.21 4.07
C PHE A 142 4.51 10.58 4.04
N GLN A 143 4.44 9.33 3.55
CA GLN A 143 3.25 8.51 3.61
C GLN A 143 3.36 7.51 4.77
N HIS A 144 2.31 7.42 5.58
CA HIS A 144 2.13 6.39 6.60
C HIS A 144 1.10 5.37 6.11
N GLY A 145 1.59 4.17 5.75
CA GLY A 145 0.78 3.05 5.30
C GLY A 145 1.11 1.75 6.06
N GLU A 146 1.80 1.86 7.19
CA GLU A 146 2.15 0.73 8.03
C GLU A 146 0.89 0.13 8.68
N ALA A 147 0.80 -1.20 8.70
CA ALA A 147 -0.28 -1.92 9.36
C ALA A 147 -0.29 -1.71 10.88
N LEU A 148 0.87 -1.43 11.46
CA LEU A 148 1.05 -1.15 12.88
C LEU A 148 1.90 0.10 13.09
N TYR A 149 1.49 0.95 14.01
CA TYR A 149 2.39 1.96 14.57
C TYR A 149 3.26 1.31 15.65
N PHE A 150 4.57 1.34 15.47
CA PHE A 150 5.50 0.70 16.39
C PHE A 150 5.82 1.53 17.64
N GLY A 151 5.19 2.69 17.81
CA GLY A 151 5.27 3.53 19.00
C GLY A 151 6.67 4.11 19.29
N ASP A 152 6.80 4.72 20.46
CA ASP A 152 8.05 5.30 20.94
C ASP A 152 9.16 4.24 21.11
N GLU A 153 8.78 2.97 21.31
CA GLU A 153 9.73 1.85 21.39
C GLU A 153 10.50 1.63 20.10
N TYR A 154 9.85 1.84 18.95
CA TYR A 154 10.48 1.71 17.63
C TYR A 154 11.47 2.84 17.34
N PHE A 155 11.07 4.09 17.63
CA PHE A 155 11.96 5.24 17.49
C PHE A 155 12.96 5.31 18.65
N GLY A 156 12.51 4.85 19.81
CA GLY A 156 13.35 4.75 21.00
C GLY A 156 13.97 6.07 21.45
N ASN A 157 13.57 7.20 20.85
CA ASN A 157 14.20 8.49 21.06
C ASN A 157 13.18 9.63 20.84
N ALA A 158 12.80 10.31 21.92
CA ALA A 158 11.94 11.49 21.88
C ALA A 158 12.49 12.60 20.96
N ARG A 159 13.81 12.70 20.82
CA ARG A 159 14.46 13.67 19.92
C ARG A 159 14.09 13.39 18.45
N LEU A 160 14.08 12.14 18.02
CA LEU A 160 13.70 11.80 16.65
C LEU A 160 12.26 12.20 16.34
N LYS A 161 11.36 11.97 17.30
CA LYS A 161 9.97 12.41 17.23
C LYS A 161 9.84 13.94 17.15
N ASN A 162 10.62 14.66 17.96
CA ASN A 162 10.63 16.13 17.93
C ASN A 162 11.17 16.66 16.59
N ASP A 163 12.21 16.03 16.04
CA ASP A 163 12.74 16.40 14.72
C ASP A 163 11.67 16.28 13.62
N LEU A 164 10.83 15.24 13.68
CA LEU A 164 9.71 15.07 12.73
C LEU A 164 8.63 16.14 12.89
N LEU A 165 8.35 16.59 14.13
CA LEU A 165 7.36 17.64 14.37
C LEU A 165 7.82 19.00 13.84
N VAL A 166 9.08 19.34 13.96
CA VAL A 166 9.64 20.64 13.57
C VAL A 166 9.81 20.75 12.07
N GLY A 167 10.50 19.79 11.44
CA GLY A 167 10.89 19.85 10.03
C GLY A 167 9.83 19.33 9.04
N LEU A 168 8.80 18.63 9.54
CA LEU A 168 7.78 18.02 8.67
C LEU A 168 6.82 19.08 8.11
N THR A 169 6.66 19.12 6.79
CA THR A 169 5.65 19.96 6.13
C THR A 169 4.26 19.32 6.25
N GLY A 170 4.14 18.02 5.95
CA GLY A 170 2.87 17.31 6.09
C GLY A 170 3.02 15.79 5.97
N ALA A 171 2.00 15.07 6.43
CA ALA A 171 1.92 13.62 6.36
C ALA A 171 0.67 13.15 5.58
N VAL A 172 0.87 12.14 4.75
CA VAL A 172 -0.18 11.41 4.02
C VAL A 172 -0.50 10.14 4.81
N ALA A 173 -1.68 10.02 5.37
CA ALA A 173 -2.17 8.78 5.96
C ALA A 173 -3.00 7.99 4.94
N VAL A 174 -2.82 6.67 4.89
CA VAL A 174 -3.60 5.81 3.98
C VAL A 174 -4.96 5.40 4.54
N SER A 175 -5.22 5.71 5.81
CA SER A 175 -6.53 5.51 6.45
C SER A 175 -6.71 6.46 7.63
N THR A 176 -7.94 6.61 8.08
CA THR A 176 -8.28 7.35 9.31
C THR A 176 -7.58 6.72 10.53
N GLN A 177 -7.42 5.39 10.57
CA GLN A 177 -6.64 4.72 11.59
C GLN A 177 -5.17 5.16 11.59
N ASN A 178 -4.53 5.18 10.42
CA ASN A 178 -3.14 5.63 10.29
C ASN A 178 -2.97 7.10 10.67
N LYS A 179 -3.96 7.96 10.35
CA LYS A 179 -4.01 9.33 10.83
C LYS A 179 -4.04 9.37 12.36
N GLY A 180 -4.91 8.57 12.99
CA GLY A 180 -5.00 8.46 14.44
C GLY A 180 -3.66 8.09 15.08
N TYR A 181 -2.97 7.09 14.56
CA TYR A 181 -1.65 6.67 15.06
C TYR A 181 -0.62 7.80 15.08
N LEU A 182 -0.57 8.63 14.03
CA LEU A 182 0.39 9.73 13.94
C LEU A 182 0.03 10.89 14.87
N LEU A 183 -1.27 11.18 15.03
CA LEU A 183 -1.78 12.20 15.97
C LEU A 183 -1.54 11.79 17.42
N ASP A 184 -1.90 10.56 17.80
CA ASP A 184 -1.76 10.03 19.16
C ASP A 184 -0.30 9.95 19.58
N ALA A 185 0.58 9.61 18.64
CA ALA A 185 2.01 9.63 18.84
C ALA A 185 2.61 11.04 18.89
N GLY A 186 1.84 12.09 18.57
CA GLY A 186 2.32 13.46 18.49
C GLY A 186 3.41 13.67 17.43
N ILE A 187 3.36 12.94 16.33
CA ILE A 187 4.31 13.07 15.21
C ILE A 187 3.94 14.24 14.31
N VAL A 188 2.64 14.48 14.14
CA VAL A 188 2.11 15.54 13.29
C VAL A 188 0.89 16.18 13.94
N SER A 189 0.63 17.46 13.67
CA SER A 189 -0.61 18.15 14.07
C SER A 189 -1.74 17.90 13.07
N SER A 190 -2.97 18.05 13.52
CA SER A 190 -4.18 17.73 12.74
C SER A 190 -4.36 18.54 11.46
N ASP A 191 -3.77 19.73 11.40
CA ASP A 191 -3.74 20.63 10.25
C ASP A 191 -2.70 20.27 9.19
N ARG A 192 -1.76 19.36 9.52
CA ARG A 192 -0.68 18.91 8.62
C ARG A 192 -0.77 17.44 8.23
N ILE A 193 -1.94 16.82 8.34
CA ILE A 193 -2.16 15.43 7.94
C ILE A 193 -3.45 15.25 7.13
N GLY A 194 -3.31 14.70 5.93
CA GLY A 194 -4.43 14.29 5.07
C GLY A 194 -4.63 12.78 5.03
N VAL A 195 -5.88 12.33 4.84
CA VAL A 195 -6.22 10.92 4.62
C VAL A 195 -6.44 10.70 3.12
N PHE A 196 -5.66 9.82 2.53
CA PHE A 196 -5.72 9.45 1.11
C PHE A 196 -5.60 7.93 1.03
N PRO A 197 -6.72 7.19 0.99
CA PRO A 197 -6.71 5.73 0.87
C PRO A 197 -5.87 5.26 -0.30
N ASN A 198 -5.32 4.06 -0.21
CA ASN A 198 -4.57 3.49 -1.32
C ASN A 198 -5.43 3.44 -2.58
N GLY A 199 -4.79 3.63 -3.72
CA GLY A 199 -5.42 3.53 -5.03
C GLY A 199 -4.87 2.37 -5.86
N CYS A 200 -5.60 1.97 -6.88
CA CYS A 200 -5.12 1.05 -7.90
C CYS A 200 -5.31 1.66 -9.31
N ARG A 201 -4.69 1.04 -10.29
CA ARG A 201 -4.80 1.48 -11.71
C ARG A 201 -6.18 1.11 -12.26
N GLY A 202 -7.10 2.08 -12.36
CA GLY A 202 -8.45 1.91 -12.87
C GLY A 202 -8.50 1.48 -14.36
N ASP A 203 -7.46 1.76 -15.13
CA ASP A 203 -7.29 1.26 -16.51
C ASP A 203 -6.94 -0.24 -16.57
N ARG A 204 -6.54 -0.84 -15.44
CA ARG A 204 -6.24 -2.27 -15.32
C ARG A 204 -7.27 -3.02 -14.48
N PHE A 205 -7.70 -2.44 -13.36
CA PHE A 205 -8.65 -3.02 -12.43
C PHE A 205 -10.05 -2.47 -12.69
N TYR A 206 -10.82 -3.20 -13.45
CA TYR A 206 -12.23 -2.92 -13.80
C TYR A 206 -12.95 -4.25 -14.01
N PRO A 207 -14.29 -4.28 -13.91
CA PRO A 207 -15.07 -5.51 -14.13
C PRO A 207 -14.85 -6.08 -15.54
N ARG A 208 -14.54 -7.36 -15.60
CA ARG A 208 -14.50 -8.14 -16.84
C ARG A 208 -15.64 -9.15 -16.84
N ASP A 209 -15.93 -9.72 -17.99
CA ASP A 209 -16.90 -10.81 -18.08
C ASP A 209 -16.43 -11.99 -17.21
N LYS A 210 -17.28 -12.43 -16.28
CA LYS A 210 -16.96 -13.48 -15.32
C LYS A 210 -16.79 -14.84 -15.99
N HIS A 211 -17.64 -15.15 -16.98
CA HIS A 211 -17.53 -16.40 -17.73
C HIS A 211 -16.19 -16.47 -18.48
N GLU A 212 -15.82 -15.40 -19.18
CA GLU A 212 -14.55 -15.32 -19.89
C GLU A 212 -13.37 -15.44 -18.92
N ALA A 213 -13.44 -14.79 -17.75
CA ALA A 213 -12.42 -14.87 -16.71
C ALA A 213 -12.25 -16.28 -16.16
N ARG A 214 -13.37 -17.00 -15.91
CA ARG A 214 -13.36 -18.39 -15.44
C ARG A 214 -12.84 -19.34 -16.52
N LEU A 215 -13.23 -19.16 -17.75
CA LEU A 215 -12.72 -19.95 -18.89
C LEU A 215 -11.19 -19.80 -19.00
N LYS A 216 -10.68 -18.58 -18.88
CA LYS A 216 -9.23 -18.30 -18.90
C LYS A 216 -8.49 -19.00 -17.77
N LEU A 217 -9.08 -19.12 -16.59
CA LEU A 217 -8.48 -19.77 -15.42
C LEU A 217 -8.77 -21.28 -15.34
N GLY A 218 -9.62 -21.82 -16.20
CA GLY A 218 -10.05 -23.21 -16.16
C GLY A 218 -10.98 -23.54 -14.98
N TRP A 219 -11.75 -22.55 -14.50
CA TRP A 219 -12.66 -22.71 -13.38
C TRP A 219 -14.10 -23.01 -13.84
N PRO A 220 -14.89 -23.77 -13.05
CA PRO A 220 -16.27 -24.05 -13.38
C PRO A 220 -17.16 -22.80 -13.26
N ASP A 221 -18.20 -22.72 -14.10
CA ASP A 221 -19.12 -21.58 -14.12
C ASP A 221 -20.27 -21.68 -13.12
N ASP A 222 -20.63 -22.89 -12.74
CA ASP A 222 -21.83 -23.24 -11.97
C ASP A 222 -21.62 -23.30 -10.45
N VAL A 223 -20.47 -22.79 -9.98
CA VAL A 223 -20.11 -22.76 -8.57
C VAL A 223 -19.95 -21.34 -8.04
N PHE A 224 -20.14 -21.17 -6.72
CA PHE A 224 -19.88 -19.91 -6.05
C PHE A 224 -18.40 -19.85 -5.63
N VAL A 225 -17.66 -18.87 -6.12
CA VAL A 225 -16.20 -18.75 -5.88
C VAL A 225 -15.89 -17.49 -5.09
N VAL A 226 -15.28 -17.67 -3.92
CA VAL A 226 -14.74 -16.57 -3.12
C VAL A 226 -13.21 -16.58 -3.15
N GLY A 227 -12.58 -15.43 -2.93
CA GLY A 227 -11.12 -15.43 -2.95
C GLY A 227 -10.48 -14.25 -2.27
N LEU A 228 -9.17 -14.34 -2.09
CA LEU A 228 -8.32 -13.27 -1.60
C LEU A 228 -6.99 -13.19 -2.36
N THR A 229 -6.33 -12.06 -2.21
CA THR A 229 -4.96 -11.88 -2.70
C THR A 229 -4.05 -11.39 -1.57
N GLY A 230 -2.80 -11.86 -1.53
CA GLY A 230 -1.80 -11.42 -0.56
C GLY A 230 -0.91 -12.51 0.00
N SER A 231 -0.22 -12.21 1.10
CA SER A 231 0.65 -13.17 1.77
C SER A 231 -0.14 -14.29 2.46
N PHE A 232 0.36 -15.52 2.37
CA PHE A 232 -0.21 -16.67 3.07
C PHE A 232 0.36 -16.73 4.48
N ASP A 233 -0.19 -15.89 5.34
CA ASP A 233 0.16 -15.77 6.75
C ASP A 233 -1.09 -15.67 7.64
N GLU A 234 -0.87 -15.78 8.95
CA GLU A 234 -1.95 -15.73 9.94
C GLU A 234 -2.67 -14.38 9.95
N ARG A 235 -1.99 -13.29 9.64
CA ARG A 235 -2.57 -11.95 9.61
C ARG A 235 -3.64 -11.83 8.51
N LYS A 236 -3.35 -12.31 7.29
CA LYS A 236 -4.28 -12.25 6.14
C LYS A 236 -5.46 -13.20 6.25
N GLY A 237 -5.35 -14.27 7.06
CA GLY A 237 -6.46 -15.17 7.36
C GLY A 237 -6.77 -16.20 6.28
N VAL A 238 -5.80 -16.61 5.48
CA VAL A 238 -6.00 -17.62 4.41
C VAL A 238 -6.56 -18.93 4.94
N MET A 239 -6.13 -19.37 6.14
CA MET A 239 -6.62 -20.60 6.77
C MET A 239 -8.02 -20.42 7.34
N ARG A 240 -8.38 -19.21 7.81
CA ARG A 240 -9.74 -18.90 8.26
C ARG A 240 -10.74 -18.90 7.10
N LEU A 241 -10.36 -18.34 5.95
CA LEU A 241 -11.15 -18.44 4.72
C LEU A 241 -11.34 -19.90 4.31
N LYS A 242 -10.24 -20.69 4.26
CA LYS A 242 -10.31 -22.13 3.97
C LYS A 242 -11.31 -22.84 4.89
N SER A 243 -11.16 -22.70 6.21
CA SER A 243 -12.02 -23.35 7.19
C SER A 243 -13.49 -22.93 7.06
N ALA A 244 -13.76 -21.68 6.76
CA ALA A 244 -15.11 -21.18 6.53
C ALA A 244 -15.75 -21.82 5.27
N VAL A 245 -15.01 -21.91 4.17
CA VAL A 245 -15.52 -22.48 2.92
C VAL A 245 -15.67 -24.01 2.99
N GLU A 246 -14.79 -24.70 3.72
CA GLU A 246 -14.89 -26.15 3.91
C GLU A 246 -16.21 -26.59 4.56
N SER A 247 -16.85 -25.72 5.35
CA SER A 247 -18.14 -25.96 6.00
C SER A 247 -19.37 -25.68 5.10
N LEU A 248 -19.18 -25.11 3.91
CA LEU A 248 -20.27 -24.64 3.02
C LEU A 248 -20.39 -25.52 1.76
N ASP A 249 -21.59 -25.98 1.42
CA ASP A 249 -21.81 -26.70 0.18
C ASP A 249 -21.89 -25.76 -1.04
N GLY A 250 -21.36 -26.21 -2.18
CA GLY A 250 -21.40 -25.47 -3.44
C GLY A 250 -20.53 -24.20 -3.47
N VAL A 251 -19.65 -23.98 -2.47
CA VAL A 251 -18.72 -22.87 -2.42
C VAL A 251 -17.30 -23.37 -2.61
N TYR A 252 -16.56 -22.67 -3.45
CA TYR A 252 -15.12 -22.88 -3.70
C TYR A 252 -14.34 -21.62 -3.33
N TYR A 253 -13.04 -21.77 -3.15
CA TYR A 253 -12.19 -20.62 -2.86
C TYR A 253 -10.91 -20.62 -3.67
N ALA A 254 -10.33 -19.43 -3.81
CA ALA A 254 -9.06 -19.22 -4.46
C ALA A 254 -8.20 -18.25 -3.65
N CYS A 255 -6.92 -18.55 -3.51
CA CYS A 255 -5.94 -17.72 -2.81
C CYS A 255 -4.79 -17.41 -3.77
N ALA A 256 -4.69 -16.14 -4.20
CA ALA A 256 -3.59 -15.70 -5.05
C ALA A 256 -2.47 -15.09 -4.19
N GLY A 257 -1.36 -15.79 -4.06
CA GLY A 257 -0.24 -15.33 -3.24
C GLY A 257 0.76 -16.42 -2.87
N LYS A 258 1.57 -16.12 -1.87
CA LYS A 258 2.55 -17.05 -1.30
C LYS A 258 2.83 -16.72 0.17
N GLY A 259 3.31 -17.68 0.94
CA GLY A 259 3.68 -17.46 2.34
C GLY A 259 4.07 -18.74 3.06
N SER A 260 4.00 -18.70 4.39
CA SER A 260 4.36 -19.84 5.24
C SER A 260 3.21 -20.82 5.47
N LEU A 261 1.97 -20.43 5.16
CA LEU A 261 0.78 -21.26 5.30
C LEU A 261 0.38 -21.84 3.93
N ASP A 262 -0.23 -23.03 3.97
CA ASP A 262 -0.76 -23.69 2.77
C ASP A 262 -2.29 -23.75 2.81
N PRO A 263 -2.99 -22.88 2.07
CA PRO A 263 -4.45 -22.92 1.98
C PRO A 263 -4.99 -23.96 0.99
N SER A 264 -4.17 -24.79 0.39
CA SER A 264 -4.65 -25.83 -0.54
C SER A 264 -5.68 -26.77 0.12
N GLY A 265 -6.60 -27.33 -0.66
CA GLY A 265 -7.67 -28.21 -0.19
C GLY A 265 -8.57 -28.65 -1.34
N GLU A 266 -9.56 -29.51 -1.06
CA GLU A 266 -10.46 -30.08 -2.07
C GLU A 266 -11.29 -29.00 -2.80
N LYS A 267 -11.74 -27.96 -2.07
CA LYS A 267 -12.51 -26.85 -2.62
C LYS A 267 -11.64 -25.67 -3.10
N CYS A 268 -10.30 -25.83 -3.13
CA CYS A 268 -9.36 -24.79 -3.53
C CYS A 268 -9.13 -24.81 -5.05
N LEU A 269 -9.53 -23.75 -5.73
CA LEU A 269 -9.30 -23.62 -7.19
C LEU A 269 -7.91 -23.04 -7.52
N LEU A 270 -7.33 -22.28 -6.60
CA LEU A 270 -5.99 -21.68 -6.74
C LEU A 270 -5.33 -21.48 -5.37
N SER A 271 -4.08 -21.94 -5.23
CA SER A 271 -3.23 -21.67 -4.07
C SER A 271 -1.79 -21.41 -4.53
N SER A 272 -1.59 -20.31 -5.26
CA SER A 272 -0.28 -19.97 -5.82
C SER A 272 -0.19 -18.48 -6.17
N PRO A 273 1.03 -17.91 -6.31
CA PRO A 273 1.18 -16.57 -6.86
C PRO A 273 0.69 -16.53 -8.31
N ILE A 274 0.11 -15.41 -8.70
CA ILE A 274 -0.24 -15.08 -10.08
C ILE A 274 0.49 -13.84 -10.54
N ASN A 275 0.66 -13.68 -11.84
CA ASN A 275 1.26 -12.48 -12.39
C ASN A 275 0.34 -11.27 -12.19
N ASN A 276 0.95 -10.11 -11.99
CA ASN A 276 0.20 -8.86 -11.82
C ASN A 276 -0.73 -8.56 -13.01
N THR A 277 -0.37 -8.98 -14.21
CA THR A 277 -1.18 -8.86 -15.43
C THR A 277 -2.44 -9.72 -15.43
N ASP A 278 -2.42 -10.84 -14.71
CA ASP A 278 -3.54 -11.78 -14.64
C ASP A 278 -4.44 -11.54 -13.42
N LEU A 279 -3.98 -10.72 -12.46
CA LEU A 279 -4.73 -10.40 -11.24
C LEU A 279 -6.12 -9.82 -11.50
N PRO A 280 -6.34 -8.91 -12.47
CA PRO A 280 -7.68 -8.43 -12.78
C PRO A 280 -8.62 -9.50 -13.33
N TRP A 281 -8.10 -10.50 -14.06
CA TRP A 281 -8.87 -11.65 -14.52
C TRP A 281 -9.25 -12.57 -13.36
N TYR A 282 -8.29 -12.83 -12.46
CA TYR A 282 -8.54 -13.56 -11.23
C TYR A 282 -9.66 -12.92 -10.40
N LEU A 283 -9.59 -11.62 -10.13
CA LEU A 283 -10.63 -10.91 -9.39
C LEU A 283 -11.99 -10.98 -10.11
N SER A 284 -12.03 -10.79 -11.42
CA SER A 284 -13.28 -10.86 -12.19
C SER A 284 -13.92 -12.25 -12.23
N ALA A 285 -13.16 -13.32 -11.95
CA ALA A 285 -13.66 -14.69 -11.87
C ALA A 285 -14.35 -15.02 -10.53
N LEU A 286 -14.18 -14.19 -9.50
CA LEU A 286 -14.78 -14.36 -8.18
C LEU A 286 -16.23 -13.87 -8.14
N ASP A 287 -17.01 -14.39 -7.19
CA ASP A 287 -18.34 -13.88 -6.83
C ASP A 287 -18.27 -12.89 -5.67
N ALA A 288 -17.27 -13.03 -4.78
CA ALA A 288 -16.96 -12.09 -3.72
C ALA A 288 -15.47 -12.14 -3.32
N PHE A 289 -14.97 -11.01 -2.87
CA PHE A 289 -13.64 -10.92 -2.28
C PHE A 289 -13.75 -11.03 -0.76
N VAL A 290 -13.02 -11.98 -0.15
CA VAL A 290 -13.12 -12.30 1.28
C VAL A 290 -11.74 -12.20 1.92
N LEU A 291 -11.50 -11.16 2.69
CA LEU A 291 -10.22 -10.91 3.34
C LEU A 291 -10.39 -10.74 4.85
N PRO A 292 -10.38 -11.84 5.64
CA PRO A 292 -10.50 -11.77 7.10
C PRO A 292 -9.15 -11.39 7.72
N THR A 293 -8.62 -10.22 7.37
CA THR A 293 -7.32 -9.74 7.85
C THR A 293 -7.43 -9.13 9.25
N LYS A 294 -6.43 -9.36 10.10
CA LYS A 294 -6.42 -8.83 11.48
C LYS A 294 -5.89 -7.41 11.56
N ASN A 295 -5.12 -6.98 10.59
CA ASN A 295 -4.50 -5.65 10.60
C ASN A 295 -3.95 -5.25 9.23
N GLU A 296 -4.22 -4.00 8.84
CA GLU A 296 -3.73 -3.36 7.62
C GLU A 296 -3.53 -1.84 7.85
N GLY A 297 -2.83 -1.17 6.93
CA GLY A 297 -2.91 0.29 6.85
C GLY A 297 -4.11 0.72 6.01
N CYS A 298 -4.14 0.26 4.77
CA CYS A 298 -5.23 0.28 3.81
C CYS A 298 -4.92 -0.81 2.78
N CYS A 299 -5.76 -1.81 2.66
CA CYS A 299 -5.44 -3.00 1.87
C CYS A 299 -5.60 -2.75 0.37
N THR A 300 -4.49 -2.66 -0.37
CA THR A 300 -4.51 -2.50 -1.83
C THR A 300 -5.28 -3.63 -2.53
N ALA A 301 -5.21 -4.87 -2.02
CA ALA A 301 -5.98 -5.98 -2.56
C ALA A 301 -7.50 -5.78 -2.46
N THR A 302 -7.97 -5.17 -1.36
CA THR A 302 -9.38 -4.79 -1.21
C THR A 302 -9.75 -3.66 -2.19
N VAL A 303 -8.88 -2.67 -2.37
CA VAL A 303 -9.06 -1.59 -3.37
C VAL A 303 -9.17 -2.14 -4.80
N GLU A 304 -8.29 -3.08 -5.16
CA GLU A 304 -8.32 -3.76 -6.46
C GLU A 304 -9.62 -4.56 -6.67
N ALA A 305 -10.10 -5.25 -5.63
CA ALA A 305 -11.35 -5.99 -5.65
C ALA A 305 -12.57 -5.05 -5.78
N ILE A 306 -12.59 -3.93 -5.06
CA ILE A 306 -13.61 -2.87 -5.18
C ILE A 306 -13.65 -2.34 -6.61
N SER A 307 -12.49 -2.06 -7.21
CA SER A 307 -12.39 -1.54 -8.57
C SER A 307 -12.85 -2.55 -9.63
N CYS A 308 -12.73 -3.85 -9.35
CA CYS A 308 -13.31 -4.91 -10.16
C CYS A 308 -14.83 -5.15 -9.88
N GLY A 309 -15.44 -4.35 -9.00
CA GLY A 309 -16.89 -4.43 -8.72
C GLY A 309 -17.30 -5.61 -7.84
N LEU A 310 -16.39 -6.17 -7.05
CA LEU A 310 -16.72 -7.29 -6.18
C LEU A 310 -17.43 -6.84 -4.89
N PRO A 311 -18.41 -7.59 -4.39
CA PRO A 311 -18.83 -7.55 -3.00
C PRO A 311 -17.65 -7.90 -2.09
N ILE A 312 -17.48 -7.16 -1.00
CA ILE A 312 -16.36 -7.34 -0.07
C ILE A 312 -16.87 -7.97 1.24
N VAL A 313 -16.11 -8.95 1.75
CA VAL A 313 -16.20 -9.42 3.14
C VAL A 313 -14.85 -9.18 3.77
N THR A 314 -14.81 -8.32 4.78
CA THR A 314 -13.56 -7.94 5.44
C THR A 314 -13.76 -7.68 6.93
N ALA A 315 -12.67 -7.39 7.64
CA ALA A 315 -12.71 -7.17 9.08
C ALA A 315 -13.52 -5.91 9.46
N ASP A 316 -14.29 -6.00 10.53
CA ASP A 316 -14.90 -4.84 11.20
C ASP A 316 -13.82 -4.09 11.98
N CYS A 317 -12.98 -3.36 11.27
CA CYS A 317 -11.82 -2.66 11.79
C CYS A 317 -11.62 -1.30 11.11
N SER A 318 -11.13 -0.35 11.89
CA SER A 318 -11.00 1.05 11.48
C SER A 318 -10.10 1.30 10.26
N PHE A 319 -9.21 0.38 9.91
CA PHE A 319 -8.37 0.50 8.72
C PHE A 319 -9.14 0.28 7.40
N ASP A 320 -10.31 -0.35 7.44
CA ASP A 320 -11.13 -0.60 6.26
C ASP A 320 -12.29 0.40 6.10
N TYR A 321 -12.67 1.18 7.14
CA TYR A 321 -13.84 2.06 7.10
C TYR A 321 -13.76 3.20 6.07
N ASP A 322 -12.55 3.57 5.64
CA ASP A 322 -12.37 4.57 4.59
C ASP A 322 -12.71 4.05 3.18
N ILE A 323 -12.72 2.72 2.98
CA ILE A 323 -12.96 2.07 1.68
C ILE A 323 -14.12 1.08 1.69
N CYS A 324 -14.56 0.62 2.85
CA CYS A 324 -15.62 -0.36 3.06
C CYS A 324 -16.75 0.21 3.92
N GLY A 325 -17.98 -0.12 3.59
CA GLY A 325 -19.18 0.26 4.34
C GLY A 325 -20.38 -0.60 3.93
N ASP A 326 -21.55 -0.32 4.51
CA ASP A 326 -22.79 -1.12 4.29
C ASP A 326 -23.26 -1.18 2.83
N ASP A 327 -22.77 -0.27 1.99
CA ASP A 327 -23.12 -0.20 0.58
C ASP A 327 -22.29 -1.14 -0.30
N ASN A 328 -21.07 -1.55 0.12
CA ASN A 328 -20.19 -2.40 -0.67
C ASN A 328 -19.62 -3.61 0.08
N SER A 329 -19.86 -3.74 1.39
CA SER A 329 -19.20 -4.78 2.18
C SER A 329 -20.10 -5.40 3.26
N ILE A 330 -19.68 -6.58 3.73
CA ILE A 330 -20.10 -7.20 5.00
C ILE A 330 -18.89 -7.19 5.91
N LEU A 331 -19.00 -6.48 7.03
CA LEU A 331 -17.95 -6.39 8.04
C LEU A 331 -18.12 -7.51 9.07
N ILE A 332 -17.02 -8.19 9.42
CA ILE A 332 -17.02 -9.38 10.30
C ILE A 332 -15.87 -9.32 11.32
N ASP A 333 -16.01 -10.05 12.44
CA ASP A 333 -14.84 -10.37 13.25
C ASP A 333 -13.90 -11.30 12.46
N PRO A 334 -12.68 -10.88 12.14
CA PRO A 334 -11.76 -11.69 11.35
C PRO A 334 -11.31 -12.99 12.06
N ASN A 335 -11.55 -13.13 13.37
CA ASN A 335 -11.23 -14.35 14.11
C ASN A 335 -12.38 -15.34 14.16
N ASP A 336 -13.60 -14.93 13.84
CA ASP A 336 -14.80 -15.77 13.86
C ASP A 336 -15.02 -16.46 12.50
N VAL A 337 -14.57 -17.70 12.38
CA VAL A 337 -14.75 -18.53 11.19
C VAL A 337 -16.22 -18.72 10.84
N SER A 338 -17.10 -18.79 11.86
CA SER A 338 -18.54 -18.95 11.64
C SER A 338 -19.17 -17.68 11.06
N ALA A 339 -18.75 -16.51 11.52
CA ALA A 339 -19.17 -15.23 10.94
C ALA A 339 -18.69 -15.08 9.50
N ILE A 340 -17.46 -15.51 9.17
CA ILE A 340 -16.95 -15.54 7.80
C ILE A 340 -17.81 -16.45 6.94
N ALA A 341 -18.11 -17.69 7.41
CA ALA A 341 -18.96 -18.64 6.68
C ALA A 341 -20.37 -18.09 6.45
N ALA A 342 -21.00 -17.51 7.48
CA ALA A 342 -22.33 -16.92 7.38
C ALA A 342 -22.39 -15.74 6.38
N ALA A 343 -21.35 -14.90 6.35
CA ALA A 343 -21.26 -13.81 5.36
C ALA A 343 -21.14 -14.35 3.92
N ILE A 344 -20.34 -15.39 3.72
CA ILE A 344 -20.20 -16.05 2.40
C ILE A 344 -21.52 -16.71 1.99
N GLU A 345 -22.17 -17.46 2.88
CA GLU A 345 -23.46 -18.11 2.65
C GLU A 345 -24.54 -17.10 2.27
N ARG A 346 -24.63 -16.00 3.01
CA ARG A 346 -25.54 -14.90 2.70
C ARG A 346 -25.31 -14.31 1.32
N LEU A 347 -24.03 -14.12 0.91
CA LEU A 347 -23.71 -13.66 -0.45
C LEU A 347 -24.02 -14.71 -1.51
N ARG A 348 -23.86 -16.01 -1.21
CA ARG A 348 -24.24 -17.09 -2.14
C ARG A 348 -25.74 -17.11 -2.40
N ASP A 349 -26.55 -16.99 -1.34
CA ASP A 349 -27.99 -17.24 -1.40
C ASP A 349 -28.80 -15.99 -1.78
N ASP A 350 -28.27 -14.77 -1.52
CA ASP A 350 -28.94 -13.50 -1.79
C ASP A 350 -28.31 -12.78 -2.99
N ALA A 351 -28.85 -13.00 -4.18
CA ALA A 351 -28.38 -12.37 -5.41
C ALA A 351 -28.63 -10.85 -5.44
N GLU A 352 -29.68 -10.36 -4.77
CA GLU A 352 -29.97 -8.92 -4.70
C GLU A 352 -28.93 -8.20 -3.82
N LEU A 353 -28.59 -8.81 -2.69
CA LEU A 353 -27.53 -8.31 -1.83
C LEU A 353 -26.19 -8.24 -2.59
N ARG A 354 -25.80 -9.33 -3.29
CA ARG A 354 -24.58 -9.33 -4.10
C ARG A 354 -24.57 -8.18 -5.10
N LEU A 355 -25.65 -8.01 -5.84
CA LEU A 355 -25.77 -6.96 -6.85
C LEU A 355 -25.70 -5.56 -6.21
N ARG A 356 -26.34 -5.37 -5.06
CA ARG A 356 -26.31 -4.11 -4.32
C ARG A 356 -24.87 -3.77 -3.88
N LEU A 357 -24.16 -4.70 -3.25
CA LEU A 357 -22.78 -4.50 -2.79
C LEU A 357 -21.81 -4.31 -3.95
N SER A 358 -21.98 -5.06 -5.05
CA SER A 358 -21.20 -4.88 -6.28
C SER A 358 -21.36 -3.46 -6.86
N ARG A 359 -22.60 -2.96 -6.94
CA ARG A 359 -22.85 -1.57 -7.36
C ARG A 359 -22.24 -0.54 -6.42
N GLY A 360 -22.24 -0.82 -5.12
CA GLY A 360 -21.58 0.00 -4.11
C GLY A 360 -20.07 0.07 -4.34
N SER A 361 -19.42 -1.06 -4.60
CA SER A 361 -18.01 -1.13 -4.96
C SER A 361 -17.70 -0.29 -6.21
N LEU A 362 -18.48 -0.45 -7.28
CA LEU A 362 -18.31 0.31 -8.52
C LEU A 362 -18.52 1.82 -8.33
N LYS A 363 -19.41 2.22 -7.41
CA LYS A 363 -19.61 3.64 -7.06
C LYS A 363 -18.39 4.22 -6.36
N ARG A 364 -17.68 3.44 -5.55
CA ARG A 364 -16.47 3.87 -4.81
C ARG A 364 -15.21 3.84 -5.67
N ALA A 365 -15.14 2.97 -6.67
CA ALA A 365 -13.96 2.73 -7.50
C ALA A 365 -13.30 4.00 -8.09
N PRO A 366 -14.03 5.01 -8.63
CA PRO A 366 -13.40 6.23 -9.13
C PRO A 366 -12.60 7.00 -8.07
N GLY A 367 -13.07 7.02 -6.81
CA GLY A 367 -12.35 7.66 -5.70
C GLY A 367 -11.11 6.88 -5.23
N LEU A 368 -10.95 5.65 -5.71
CA LEU A 368 -9.82 4.76 -5.42
C LEU A 368 -8.89 4.58 -6.63
N ASP A 369 -9.03 5.41 -7.67
CA ASP A 369 -8.08 5.43 -8.78
C ASP A 369 -6.74 6.02 -8.35
N LEU A 370 -5.64 5.36 -8.74
CA LEU A 370 -4.30 5.76 -8.34
C LEU A 370 -3.93 7.15 -8.86
N ARG A 371 -4.31 7.49 -10.09
CA ARG A 371 -3.99 8.79 -10.69
C ARG A 371 -4.72 9.91 -9.95
N GLU A 372 -6.01 9.72 -9.68
CA GLU A 372 -6.81 10.68 -8.91
C GLU A 372 -6.27 10.85 -7.49
N ARG A 373 -5.91 9.75 -6.82
CA ARG A 373 -5.27 9.79 -5.51
C ARG A 373 -3.99 10.61 -5.51
N ILE A 374 -3.08 10.36 -6.46
CA ILE A 374 -1.80 11.08 -6.52
C ILE A 374 -2.01 12.55 -6.91
N LEU A 375 -2.99 12.86 -7.76
CA LEU A 375 -3.37 14.24 -8.07
C LEU A 375 -3.86 14.99 -6.82
N LEU A 376 -4.70 14.35 -6.01
CA LEU A 376 -5.19 14.91 -4.73
C LEU A 376 -4.02 15.14 -3.75
N ILE A 377 -3.11 14.19 -3.64
CA ILE A 377 -1.90 14.32 -2.81
C ILE A 377 -1.02 15.48 -3.32
N ALA A 378 -0.78 15.56 -4.63
CA ALA A 378 0.03 16.62 -5.23
C ALA A 378 -0.55 18.02 -4.94
N ASN A 379 -1.85 18.19 -5.16
CA ASN A 379 -2.56 19.44 -4.87
C ASN A 379 -2.47 19.79 -3.38
N TRP A 380 -2.69 18.81 -2.50
CA TRP A 380 -2.57 19.00 -1.06
C TRP A 380 -1.15 19.38 -0.63
N MET A 381 -0.12 18.73 -1.22
CA MET A 381 1.28 19.08 -0.95
C MET A 381 1.61 20.50 -1.41
N ASP A 382 1.09 20.94 -2.54
CA ASP A 382 1.24 22.32 -3.02
C ASP A 382 0.57 23.33 -2.08
N ASP A 383 -0.65 23.08 -1.65
CA ASP A 383 -1.36 23.92 -0.69
C ASP A 383 -0.61 24.03 0.64
N MET A 384 -0.11 22.91 1.17
CA MET A 384 0.69 22.88 2.39
C MET A 384 2.00 23.67 2.25
N THR A 385 2.65 23.58 1.09
CA THR A 385 3.90 24.28 0.79
C THR A 385 3.69 25.81 0.70
N GLU A 386 2.57 26.23 0.14
CA GLU A 386 2.24 27.64 -0.05
C GLU A 386 1.55 28.28 1.18
N GLY A 387 1.38 27.52 2.27
CA GLY A 387 0.74 27.99 3.50
C GLY A 387 -0.75 28.30 3.34
N ARG A 388 -1.40 27.73 2.32
CA ARG A 388 -2.85 27.82 2.13
C ARG A 388 -3.56 26.93 3.14
N LEU A 389 -4.53 27.48 3.89
CA LEU A 389 -5.35 26.69 4.82
C LEU A 389 -6.13 25.62 4.06
N VAL A 390 -5.75 24.36 4.26
CA VAL A 390 -6.42 23.23 3.64
C VAL A 390 -7.50 22.73 4.60
N THR A 391 -8.77 23.02 4.29
CA THR A 391 -9.86 22.23 4.86
C THR A 391 -9.90 20.89 4.11
N CYS A 392 -9.21 19.86 4.61
CA CYS A 392 -9.37 18.51 4.09
C CYS A 392 -10.82 18.06 4.23
N LYS A 393 -11.61 18.19 3.18
CA LYS A 393 -12.82 17.40 3.05
C LYS A 393 -12.35 15.97 2.78
N ALA A 394 -12.66 15.07 3.74
CA ALA A 394 -12.54 13.64 3.47
C ALA A 394 -13.28 13.36 2.14
N VAL A 395 -12.55 12.83 1.17
CA VAL A 395 -13.17 12.29 -0.05
C VAL A 395 -13.81 10.97 0.38
N VAL A 396 -15.12 11.03 0.69
CA VAL A 396 -15.95 9.85 1.00
C VAL A 396 -16.66 9.42 -0.27
#